data_0c58fa3589c06e8ea68f020cfbc37cb8
#
_entry.id   0c58fa3589c06e8ea68f020cfbc37cb8
#
_cell.length_a   1.000
_cell.length_b   1.000
_cell.length_c   1.000
_cell.angle_alpha   90.00
_cell.angle_beta   90.00
_cell.angle_gamma   90.00
#
_symmetry.space_group_name_H-M   'P 1'
#
loop_
_entity.id
_entity.type
_entity.pdbx_description
1 polymer ?
#
loop_
_entity_poly.entity_id
_entity_poly.type
_entity_poly.pdbx_seq_one_letter_code
_entity_poly.pdbx_strand_id
1 'polypeptide(L)'
;MIIDSHAHVMLPPEKQIQWMDQANVDLTVLFTSTIHPELATNLAELEKEMNTLYDILNGTRNPLTERIHAIEQLVTVIKSAPTRYI
;
A
#
# COMPACT_ATOMS: atom_id res chain seq x y z
N MET A 1 4.41 -23.62 3.21
CA MET A 1 3.66 -22.37 3.01
C MET A 1 4.42 -21.23 3.64
N ILE A 2 4.61 -20.14 2.91
CA ILE A 2 5.26 -18.93 3.43
C ILE A 2 4.20 -17.85 3.55
N ILE A 3 4.11 -17.26 4.75
CA ILE A 3 3.18 -16.17 5.03
C ILE A 3 3.98 -14.94 5.41
N ASP A 4 3.79 -13.85 4.65
CA ASP A 4 4.31 -12.53 5.03
C ASP A 4 3.35 -11.93 6.06
N SER A 5 3.83 -11.74 7.28
CA SER A 5 2.99 -11.30 8.39
C SER A 5 2.71 -9.79 8.41
N HIS A 6 3.38 -9.03 7.57
CA HIS A 6 3.21 -7.57 7.56
C HIS A 6 3.67 -6.97 6.23
N ALA A 7 2.71 -6.54 5.42
CA ALA A 7 2.98 -5.77 4.21
C ALA A 7 1.92 -4.68 4.05
N HIS A 8 2.27 -3.60 3.40
CA HIS A 8 1.36 -2.53 3.04
C HIS A 8 0.93 -2.65 1.59
N VAL A 9 -0.23 -2.08 1.26
CA VAL A 9 -0.69 -2.02 -0.13
C VAL A 9 0.37 -1.31 -0.98
N MET A 10 0.78 -1.95 -2.07
CA MET A 10 1.68 -1.39 -3.07
C MET A 10 0.98 -1.35 -4.43
N LEU A 11 1.24 -0.32 -5.18
CA LEU A 11 0.60 -0.12 -6.49
C LEU A 11 1.61 -0.25 -7.64
N PRO A 12 1.22 -0.80 -8.77
CA PRO A 12 -0.09 -1.43 -9.01
C PRO A 12 -0.20 -2.79 -8.30
N PRO A 13 -1.44 -3.24 -7.97
CA PRO A 13 -1.64 -4.48 -7.21
C PRO A 13 -1.05 -5.72 -7.90
N GLU A 14 -1.09 -5.78 -9.22
CA GLU A 14 -0.55 -6.90 -9.99
C GLU A 14 0.95 -7.09 -9.76
N LYS A 15 1.69 -6.00 -9.59
CA LYS A 15 3.12 -6.05 -9.29
C LYS A 15 3.40 -6.63 -7.92
N GLN A 16 2.58 -6.32 -6.94
CA GLN A 16 2.72 -6.89 -5.60
C GLN A 16 2.56 -8.41 -5.64
N ILE A 17 1.57 -8.90 -6.37
CA ILE A 17 1.38 -10.34 -6.57
C ILE A 17 2.59 -10.97 -7.27
N GLN A 18 3.14 -10.33 -8.31
CA GLN A 18 4.35 -10.81 -8.97
C GLN A 18 5.53 -10.94 -8.01
N TRP A 19 5.74 -9.97 -7.15
CA TRP A 19 6.81 -10.01 -6.16
C TRP A 19 6.60 -11.11 -5.12
N MET A 20 5.34 -11.33 -4.69
CA MET A 20 5.01 -12.46 -3.84
C MET A 20 5.36 -13.79 -4.52
N ASP A 21 5.00 -13.94 -5.79
CA ASP A 21 5.29 -15.15 -6.57
C ASP A 21 6.80 -15.38 -6.71
N GLN A 22 7.56 -14.32 -6.99
CA GLN A 22 9.02 -14.41 -7.10
C GLN A 22 9.69 -14.79 -5.78
N ALA A 23 9.13 -14.36 -4.67
CA ALA A 23 9.64 -14.66 -3.33
C ALA A 23 9.05 -15.96 -2.74
N ASN A 24 8.18 -16.65 -3.48
CA ASN A 24 7.47 -17.85 -3.01
C ASN A 24 6.60 -17.60 -1.78
N VAL A 25 6.04 -16.38 -1.67
CA VAL A 25 5.10 -16.03 -0.60
C VAL A 25 3.69 -16.43 -1.02
N ASP A 26 3.05 -17.27 -0.22
CA ASP A 26 1.71 -17.79 -0.52
C ASP A 26 0.61 -16.82 -0.09
N LEU A 27 0.73 -16.28 1.11
CA LEU A 27 -0.24 -15.38 1.72
C LEU A 27 0.45 -14.17 2.31
N THR A 28 -0.24 -13.04 2.32
CA THR A 28 0.24 -11.80 2.93
C THR A 28 -0.85 -11.21 3.82
N VAL A 29 -0.48 -10.82 5.03
CA VAL A 29 -1.31 -9.97 5.89
C VAL A 29 -1.11 -8.53 5.42
N LEU A 30 -2.15 -7.95 4.85
CA LEU A 30 -2.06 -6.67 4.16
C LEU A 30 -2.59 -5.53 5.03
N PHE A 31 -1.80 -4.47 5.14
CA PHE A 31 -2.16 -3.25 5.87
C PHE A 31 -2.34 -2.08 4.91
N THR A 32 -3.05 -1.06 5.38
CA THR A 32 -3.27 0.16 4.60
C THR A 32 -1.98 0.96 4.39
N SER A 33 -1.94 1.71 3.29
CA SER A 33 -0.93 2.76 3.09
C SER A 33 -1.61 4.04 2.64
N THR A 34 -1.23 5.16 3.23
CA THR A 34 -1.77 6.47 2.86
C THR A 34 -0.95 7.16 1.77
N ILE A 35 0.25 6.67 1.51
CA ILE A 35 1.13 7.17 0.45
C ILE A 35 1.62 6.01 -0.39
N HIS A 36 2.00 6.31 -1.64
CA HIS A 36 2.50 5.31 -2.59
C HIS A 36 3.77 5.82 -3.28
N PRO A 37 4.90 5.90 -2.55
CA PRO A 37 6.16 6.35 -3.14
C PRO A 37 6.68 5.44 -4.25
N GLU A 38 6.21 4.19 -4.29
CA GLU A 38 6.56 3.21 -5.33
C GLU A 38 6.08 3.62 -6.72
N LEU A 39 5.13 4.53 -6.83
CA LEU A 39 4.65 5.05 -8.11
C LEU A 39 5.49 6.22 -8.63
N ALA A 40 6.36 6.79 -7.80
CA ALA A 40 7.18 7.92 -8.20
C ALA A 40 8.21 7.50 -9.27
N THR A 41 8.30 8.29 -10.34
CA THR A 41 9.24 8.07 -11.44
C THR A 41 10.40 9.05 -11.42
N ASN A 42 10.36 10.05 -10.55
CA ASN A 42 11.41 11.04 -10.37
C ASN A 42 11.40 11.61 -8.94
N LEU A 43 12.41 12.39 -8.62
CA LEU A 43 12.55 12.94 -7.27
C LEU A 43 11.40 13.89 -6.89
N ALA A 44 10.90 14.68 -7.83
CA ALA A 44 9.81 15.62 -7.55
C ALA A 44 8.53 14.89 -7.15
N GLU A 45 8.19 13.79 -7.82
CA GLU A 45 7.04 12.96 -7.48
C GLU A 45 7.22 12.28 -6.12
N LEU A 46 8.42 11.81 -5.83
CA LEU A 46 8.73 11.21 -4.53
C LEU A 46 8.60 12.24 -3.41
N GLU A 47 9.11 13.43 -3.58
CA GLU A 47 8.98 14.51 -2.60
C GLU A 47 7.52 14.87 -2.34
N LYS A 48 6.70 14.89 -3.39
CA LYS A 48 5.25 15.15 -3.26
C LYS A 48 4.56 14.10 -2.39
N GLU A 49 4.86 12.83 -2.61
CA GLU A 49 4.31 11.74 -1.79
C GLU A 49 4.78 11.84 -0.33
N MET A 50 6.06 12.10 -0.13
CA MET A 50 6.62 12.23 1.22
C MET A 50 6.07 13.45 1.94
N ASN A 51 5.80 14.57 1.23
CA ASN A 51 5.18 15.75 1.82
C ASN A 51 3.75 15.46 2.29
N THR A 52 3.00 14.63 1.58
CA THR A 52 1.68 14.17 2.02
C THR A 52 1.78 13.46 3.39
N LEU A 53 2.77 12.60 3.55
CA LEU A 53 3.02 11.92 4.82
C LEU A 53 3.39 12.91 5.94
N TYR A 54 4.29 13.85 5.65
CA TYR A 54 4.69 14.86 6.63
C TYR A 54 3.51 15.75 7.05
N ASP A 55 2.65 16.13 6.12
CA ASP A 55 1.45 16.92 6.42
C ASP A 55 0.50 16.16 7.36
N ILE A 56 0.33 14.86 7.14
CA ILE A 56 -0.47 14.00 8.02
C ILE A 56 0.15 13.94 9.43
N LEU A 57 1.45 13.70 9.50
CA LEU A 57 2.17 13.58 10.77
C LEU A 57 2.21 14.89 11.55
N ASN A 58 2.27 16.02 10.86
CA ASN A 58 2.29 17.37 11.46
C ASN A 58 0.90 17.93 11.79
N GLY A 59 -0.17 17.20 11.40
CA GLY A 59 -1.54 17.63 11.63
C GLY A 59 -2.03 18.76 10.72
N THR A 60 -1.31 19.07 9.64
CA THR A 60 -1.70 20.09 8.66
C THR A 60 -2.69 19.57 7.61
N ARG A 61 -2.91 18.26 7.58
CA ARG A 61 -3.89 17.60 6.71
C ARG A 61 -4.82 16.74 7.57
N ASN A 62 -6.11 16.73 7.25
CA ASN A 62 -7.08 15.88 7.97
C ASN A 62 -6.77 14.39 7.68
N PRO A 63 -6.33 13.61 8.67
CA PRO A 63 -5.96 12.21 8.45
C PRO A 63 -7.17 11.30 8.22
N LEU A 64 -8.38 11.72 8.60
CA LEU A 64 -9.58 10.88 8.47
C LEU A 64 -9.90 10.56 7.02
N THR A 65 -9.90 11.58 6.14
CA THR A 65 -10.17 11.39 4.70
C THR A 65 -9.14 10.45 4.07
N GLU A 66 -7.87 10.64 4.38
CA GLU A 66 -6.78 9.80 3.86
C GLU A 66 -6.93 8.35 4.35
N ARG A 67 -7.31 8.15 5.61
CA ARG A 67 -7.54 6.81 6.16
C ARG A 67 -8.73 6.10 5.54
N ILE A 68 -9.82 6.82 5.28
CA ILE A 68 -10.99 6.24 4.60
C ILE A 68 -10.59 5.77 3.20
N HIS A 69 -9.89 6.59 2.42
CA HIS A 69 -9.41 6.21 1.10
C HIS A 69 -8.46 5.02 1.16
N ALA A 70 -7.57 4.97 2.15
CA ALA A 70 -6.64 3.86 2.32
C ALA A 70 -7.36 2.55 2.64
N ILE A 71 -8.40 2.59 3.47
CA ILE A 71 -9.22 1.42 3.80
C ILE A 71 -9.99 0.94 2.58
N GLU A 72 -10.60 1.83 1.81
CA GLU A 72 -11.29 1.49 0.58
C GLU A 72 -10.36 0.83 -0.43
N GLN A 73 -9.15 1.37 -0.57
CA GLN A 73 -8.12 0.80 -1.42
C GLN A 73 -7.71 -0.59 -0.95
N LEU A 74 -7.50 -0.77 0.35
CA LEU A 74 -7.17 -2.07 0.94
C LEU A 74 -8.23 -3.12 0.61
N VAL A 75 -9.50 -2.79 0.81
CA VAL A 75 -10.62 -3.70 0.51
C VAL A 75 -10.63 -4.07 -0.96
N THR A 76 -10.44 -3.10 -1.85
CA THR A 76 -10.40 -3.32 -3.29
C THR A 76 -9.27 -4.27 -3.68
N VAL A 77 -8.08 -4.06 -3.14
CA VAL A 77 -6.90 -4.90 -3.43
C VAL A 77 -7.12 -6.33 -2.92
N ILE A 78 -7.64 -6.50 -1.71
CA ILE A 78 -7.93 -7.84 -1.17
C ILE A 78 -8.96 -8.56 -2.03
N LYS A 79 -10.01 -7.88 -2.45
CA LYS A 79 -11.05 -8.47 -3.32
C LYS A 79 -10.50 -8.87 -4.69
N SER A 80 -9.46 -8.22 -5.18
CA SER A 80 -8.84 -8.57 -6.46
C SER A 80 -8.05 -9.88 -6.42
N ALA A 81 -7.59 -10.31 -5.25
CA ALA A 81 -6.84 -11.55 -5.06
C ALA A 81 -7.12 -12.16 -3.68
N PRO A 82 -8.37 -12.62 -3.42
CA PRO A 82 -8.81 -13.00 -2.07
C PRO A 82 -8.13 -14.26 -1.53
N THR A 83 -7.47 -15.05 -2.38
CA THR A 83 -6.73 -16.23 -1.96
C THR A 83 -5.28 -15.95 -1.57
N ARG A 84 -4.82 -14.73 -1.78
CA ARG A 84 -3.41 -14.33 -1.54
C ARG A 84 -3.27 -13.35 -0.36
N TYR A 85 -4.33 -12.76 0.10
CA TYR A 85 -4.34 -11.79 1.20
C TYR A 85 -5.22 -12.24 2.36
N ILE A 86 -4.81 -11.82 3.52
CA ILE A 86 -5.56 -12.02 4.76
C ILE A 86 -6.00 -10.64 5.29
#